data_bde07697b94b3e6c785869b42d92176e
#
_entry.id   bde07697b94b3e6c785869b42d92176e
#
_cell.length_a   1.000
_cell.length_b   1.000
_cell.length_c   1.000
_cell.angle_alpha   90.00
_cell.angle_beta   90.00
_cell.angle_gamma   90.00
#
_symmetry.space_group_name_H-M   'P 1'
#
loop_
_entity.id
_entity.type
_entity.pdbx_description
1 polymer ?
#
loop_
_entity_poly.entity_id
_entity_poly.type
_entity_poly.pdbx_seq_one_letter_code
_entity_poly.pdbx_strand_id
1 'polypeptide(L)'
;MSNGLIHASGLKKSYKIGPNDVEVLHGIDMDIENGEFVSIMGQSGSGKTTLMNLIGMLDRPTGGSILIDGDDITTISRKEMVDYRRRTVGFVFQQFHLIPSLTAYENVALPLVFAGDKGHSAALDALERVELSHRLDHKPSELSGGEQQRVAIARALVMSPKILLADEPTGALDKETGERIISLLNSLKDDMTVVMITHNHDLARMSDRIINLQDGKIKE
;
A
#
# COMPACT_ATOMS: atom_id res chain seq x y z
N MET A 1 2.91 -10.93 24.00
CA MET A 1 2.80 -9.65 23.30
C MET A 1 3.02 -10.00 21.84
N SER A 2 2.07 -9.74 20.93
CA SER A 2 2.22 -10.04 19.51
C SER A 2 3.37 -9.20 18.96
N ASN A 3 4.27 -9.86 18.22
CA ASN A 3 5.43 -9.21 17.60
C ASN A 3 5.02 -8.59 16.23
N GLY A 4 3.70 -8.41 16.00
CA GLY A 4 3.15 -7.93 14.74
C GLY A 4 3.43 -6.45 14.51
N LEU A 5 3.77 -6.10 13.26
CA LEU A 5 3.91 -4.69 12.85
C LEU A 5 2.55 -3.98 12.79
N ILE A 6 1.50 -4.68 12.34
CA ILE A 6 0.14 -4.17 12.28
C ILE A 6 -0.75 -5.06 13.13
N HIS A 7 -1.44 -4.47 14.10
CA HIS A 7 -2.41 -5.15 14.94
C HIS A 7 -3.75 -4.40 14.89
N ALA A 8 -4.78 -5.03 14.35
CA ALA A 8 -6.14 -4.50 14.35
C ALA A 8 -7.01 -5.28 15.33
N SER A 9 -7.77 -4.58 16.18
CA SER A 9 -8.65 -5.20 17.17
C SER A 9 -10.05 -4.61 17.12
N GLY A 10 -11.04 -5.49 16.86
CA GLY A 10 -12.46 -5.14 16.79
C GLY A 10 -12.75 -4.01 15.79
N LEU A 11 -11.97 -3.91 14.69
CA LEU A 11 -11.97 -2.76 13.80
C LEU A 11 -13.28 -2.62 13.04
N LYS A 12 -13.95 -1.48 13.18
CA LYS A 12 -15.23 -1.17 12.53
C LYS A 12 -15.14 0.07 11.67
N LYS A 13 -15.88 0.07 10.57
CA LYS A 13 -16.06 1.26 9.74
C LYS A 13 -17.47 1.36 9.22
N SER A 14 -18.11 2.50 9.48
CA SER A 14 -19.39 2.90 8.91
C SER A 14 -19.23 4.19 8.12
N TYR A 15 -19.98 4.31 7.02
CA TYR A 15 -20.09 5.52 6.22
C TYR A 15 -21.52 6.04 6.24
N LYS A 16 -21.65 7.36 6.34
CA LYS A 16 -22.96 8.01 6.28
C LYS A 16 -23.36 8.21 4.82
N ILE A 17 -24.41 7.51 4.38
CA ILE A 17 -24.95 7.61 3.02
C ILE A 17 -26.38 8.16 3.13
N GLY A 18 -26.54 9.46 2.91
CA GLY A 18 -27.81 10.16 3.13
C GLY A 18 -28.21 10.05 4.62
N PRO A 19 -29.45 9.58 4.93
CA PRO A 19 -29.93 9.41 6.31
C PRO A 19 -29.44 8.11 6.98
N ASN A 20 -28.83 7.18 6.24
CA ASN A 20 -28.47 5.86 6.71
C ASN A 20 -26.98 5.74 7.03
N ASP A 21 -26.63 5.02 8.10
CA ASP A 21 -25.27 4.56 8.37
C ASP A 21 -25.10 3.16 7.78
N VAL A 22 -24.12 3.02 6.89
CA VAL A 22 -23.77 1.73 6.27
C VAL A 22 -22.47 1.25 6.89
N GLU A 23 -22.55 0.19 7.70
CA GLU A 23 -21.37 -0.47 8.24
C GLU A 23 -20.72 -1.32 7.16
N VAL A 24 -19.41 -1.13 6.94
CA VAL A 24 -18.61 -1.82 5.90
C VAL A 24 -17.65 -2.82 6.52
N LEU A 25 -17.11 -2.52 7.69
CA LEU A 25 -16.27 -3.44 8.47
C LEU A 25 -16.92 -3.72 9.82
N HIS A 26 -17.05 -5.00 10.15
CA HIS A 26 -17.89 -5.51 11.24
C HIS A 26 -17.09 -6.10 12.40
N GLY A 27 -15.99 -5.44 12.79
CA GLY A 27 -15.13 -5.92 13.88
C GLY A 27 -14.05 -6.88 13.32
N ILE A 28 -13.05 -6.30 12.66
CA ILE A 28 -11.90 -7.04 12.13
C ILE A 28 -10.86 -7.18 13.23
N ASP A 29 -10.44 -8.42 13.49
CA ASP A 29 -9.26 -8.75 14.28
C ASP A 29 -8.21 -9.33 13.35
N MET A 30 -6.99 -8.75 13.35
CA MET A 30 -5.95 -9.11 12.39
C MET A 30 -4.57 -8.71 12.91
N ASP A 31 -3.62 -9.60 12.72
CA ASP A 31 -2.19 -9.34 12.95
C ASP A 31 -1.41 -9.53 11.64
N ILE A 32 -0.46 -8.64 11.36
CA ILE A 32 0.51 -8.79 10.27
C ILE A 32 1.90 -8.59 10.86
N GLU A 33 2.76 -9.56 10.64
CA GLU A 33 4.12 -9.58 11.16
C GLU A 33 5.04 -8.62 10.39
N ASN A 34 6.13 -8.20 11.03
CA ASN A 34 7.15 -7.42 10.34
C ASN A 34 7.85 -8.27 9.26
N GLY A 35 8.01 -7.71 8.06
CA GLY A 35 8.62 -8.43 6.92
C GLY A 35 7.68 -9.47 6.28
N GLU A 36 6.39 -9.50 6.63
CA GLU A 36 5.42 -10.40 6.02
C GLU A 36 4.88 -9.80 4.70
N PHE A 37 4.74 -10.64 3.67
CA PHE A 37 3.96 -10.30 2.48
C PHE A 37 2.57 -10.93 2.58
N VAL A 38 1.54 -10.12 2.81
CA VAL A 38 0.15 -10.55 2.98
C VAL A 38 -0.70 -10.11 1.80
N SER A 39 -1.51 -11.03 1.27
CA SER A 39 -2.56 -10.72 0.30
C SER A 39 -3.94 -10.69 0.98
N ILE A 40 -4.69 -9.59 0.79
CA ILE A 40 -6.09 -9.47 1.21
C ILE A 40 -6.97 -9.73 0.00
N MET A 41 -7.74 -10.80 0.06
CA MET A 41 -8.66 -11.22 -0.99
C MET A 41 -10.11 -11.07 -0.59
N GLY A 42 -11.01 -10.99 -1.58
CA GLY A 42 -12.45 -10.94 -1.36
C GLY A 42 -13.19 -10.39 -2.58
N GLN A 43 -14.49 -10.57 -2.61
CA GLN A 43 -15.35 -10.05 -3.70
C GLN A 43 -15.37 -8.52 -3.71
N SER A 44 -15.82 -7.93 -4.82
CA SER A 44 -16.09 -6.48 -4.88
C SER A 44 -17.08 -6.09 -3.78
N GLY A 45 -16.83 -4.99 -3.07
CA GLY A 45 -17.67 -4.54 -1.96
C GLY A 45 -17.43 -5.22 -0.63
N SER A 46 -16.50 -6.19 -0.51
CA SER A 46 -16.23 -6.87 0.77
C SER A 46 -15.55 -6.01 1.84
N GLY A 47 -15.09 -4.80 1.49
CA GLY A 47 -14.44 -3.86 2.42
C GLY A 47 -12.91 -3.78 2.32
N LYS A 48 -12.27 -4.45 1.34
CA LYS A 48 -10.80 -4.47 1.19
C LYS A 48 -10.16 -3.08 1.12
N THR A 49 -10.64 -2.25 0.20
CA THR A 49 -10.13 -0.88 0.04
C THR A 49 -10.38 -0.05 1.31
N THR A 50 -11.52 -0.27 1.99
CA THR A 50 -11.80 0.37 3.27
C THR A 50 -10.77 -0.05 4.33
N LEU A 51 -10.50 -1.36 4.46
CA LEU A 51 -9.50 -1.87 5.40
C LEU A 51 -8.11 -1.30 5.10
N MET A 52 -7.71 -1.30 3.82
CA MET A 52 -6.43 -0.71 3.40
C MET A 52 -6.35 0.80 3.71
N ASN A 53 -7.43 1.54 3.50
CA ASN A 53 -7.48 2.97 3.82
C ASN A 53 -7.32 3.25 5.32
N LEU A 54 -7.84 2.36 6.18
CA LEU A 54 -7.65 2.47 7.63
C LEU A 54 -6.21 2.16 8.03
N ILE A 55 -5.64 1.06 7.55
CA ILE A 55 -4.22 0.69 7.78
C ILE A 55 -3.31 1.80 7.25
N GLY A 56 -3.62 2.30 6.06
CA GLY A 56 -2.86 3.37 5.40
C GLY A 56 -3.12 4.78 5.94
N MET A 57 -3.93 4.91 6.99
CA MET A 57 -4.24 6.22 7.60
C MET A 57 -4.80 7.24 6.61
N LEU A 58 -5.51 6.78 5.57
CA LEU A 58 -6.27 7.65 4.65
C LEU A 58 -7.67 7.94 5.20
N ASP A 59 -8.16 7.07 6.08
CA ASP A 59 -9.44 7.23 6.78
C ASP A 59 -9.29 6.81 8.25
N ARG A 60 -10.33 7.03 9.06
CA ARG A 60 -10.37 6.65 10.48
C ARG A 60 -11.42 5.58 10.71
N PRO A 61 -11.17 4.62 11.61
CA PRO A 61 -12.19 3.68 12.02
C PRO A 61 -13.31 4.40 12.79
N THR A 62 -14.50 3.79 12.79
CA THR A 62 -15.63 4.21 13.64
C THR A 62 -15.67 3.47 14.97
N GLY A 63 -14.89 2.41 15.11
CA GLY A 63 -14.70 1.64 16.33
C GLY A 63 -13.54 0.68 16.23
N GLY A 64 -13.10 0.14 17.36
CA GLY A 64 -11.90 -0.66 17.45
C GLY A 64 -10.62 0.16 17.38
N SER A 65 -9.48 -0.51 17.25
CA SER A 65 -8.15 0.12 17.24
C SER A 65 -7.24 -0.49 16.18
N ILE A 66 -6.24 0.28 15.75
CA ILE A 66 -5.12 -0.17 14.92
C ILE A 66 -3.84 0.31 15.58
N LEU A 67 -2.95 -0.64 15.88
CA LEU A 67 -1.59 -0.36 16.29
C LEU A 67 -0.66 -0.62 15.12
N ILE A 68 0.28 0.30 14.88
CA ILE A 68 1.37 0.12 13.92
C ILE A 68 2.67 0.32 14.67
N ASP A 69 3.52 -0.69 14.68
CA ASP A 69 4.78 -0.69 15.41
C ASP A 69 4.60 -0.33 16.91
N GLY A 70 3.49 -0.76 17.49
CA GLY A 70 3.09 -0.50 18.87
C GLY A 70 2.37 0.83 19.12
N ASP A 71 2.35 1.75 18.15
CA ASP A 71 1.66 3.04 18.24
C ASP A 71 0.18 2.92 17.87
N ASP A 72 -0.72 3.36 18.72
CA ASP A 72 -2.15 3.41 18.41
C ASP A 72 -2.47 4.60 17.50
N ILE A 73 -2.60 4.31 16.20
CA ILE A 73 -2.89 5.32 15.17
C ILE A 73 -4.33 5.83 15.19
N THR A 74 -5.23 5.22 15.97
CA THR A 74 -6.63 5.64 16.03
C THR A 74 -6.82 6.85 16.93
N THR A 75 -5.92 7.06 17.89
CA THR A 75 -5.98 8.11 18.90
C THR A 75 -5.22 9.38 18.55
N ILE A 76 -4.29 9.32 17.59
CA ILE A 76 -3.45 10.46 17.19
C ILE A 76 -4.27 11.54 16.45
N SER A 77 -3.83 12.80 16.53
CA SER A 77 -4.46 13.91 15.81
C SER A 77 -4.33 13.76 14.28
N ARG A 78 -5.14 14.51 13.51
CA ARG A 78 -5.03 14.49 12.05
C ARG A 78 -3.66 14.93 11.54
N LYS A 79 -3.02 15.89 12.21
CA LYS A 79 -1.69 16.38 11.84
C LYS A 79 -0.64 15.30 12.07
N GLU A 80 -0.64 14.70 13.25
CA GLU A 80 0.26 13.60 13.59
C GLU A 80 0.08 12.40 12.64
N MET A 81 -1.17 12.07 12.29
CA MET A 81 -1.48 10.99 11.34
C MET A 81 -0.86 11.24 9.95
N VAL A 82 -0.86 12.49 9.45
CA VAL A 82 -0.22 12.82 8.17
C VAL A 82 1.29 12.62 8.23
N ASP A 83 1.91 13.09 9.33
CA ASP A 83 3.35 12.96 9.52
C ASP A 83 3.76 11.50 9.76
N TYR A 84 2.97 10.74 10.49
CA TYR A 84 3.20 9.32 10.75
C TYR A 84 3.09 8.51 9.45
N ARG A 85 1.98 8.69 8.69
CA ARG A 85 1.76 8.04 7.40
C ARG A 85 2.91 8.26 6.44
N ARG A 86 3.36 9.52 6.29
CA ARG A 86 4.44 9.89 5.36
C ARG A 86 5.73 9.10 5.61
N ARG A 87 6.04 8.79 6.88
CA ARG A 87 7.26 8.08 7.28
C ARG A 87 7.09 6.56 7.30
N THR A 88 5.84 6.08 7.35
CA THR A 88 5.57 4.68 7.68
C THR A 88 4.98 3.92 6.51
N VAL A 89 4.22 4.60 5.62
CA VAL A 89 3.41 3.92 4.59
C VAL A 89 3.74 4.43 3.20
N GLY A 90 4.07 3.50 2.30
CA GLY A 90 4.09 3.70 0.85
C GLY A 90 2.82 3.15 0.22
N PHE A 91 2.32 3.80 -0.84
CA PHE A 91 1.13 3.36 -1.57
C PHE A 91 1.44 3.08 -3.03
N VAL A 92 0.93 1.94 -3.52
CA VAL A 92 0.93 1.54 -4.93
C VAL A 92 -0.52 1.25 -5.33
N PHE A 93 -0.98 1.84 -6.44
CA PHE A 93 -2.36 1.71 -6.92
C PHE A 93 -2.41 1.02 -8.28
N GLN A 94 -3.58 0.50 -8.64
CA GLN A 94 -3.85 -0.10 -9.93
C GLN A 94 -3.63 0.89 -11.09
N GLN A 95 -4.10 2.13 -10.93
CA GLN A 95 -3.74 3.24 -11.80
C GLN A 95 -2.46 3.86 -11.23
N PHE A 96 -1.42 3.95 -12.00
CA PHE A 96 -0.07 4.33 -11.56
C PHE A 96 -0.02 5.72 -10.90
N HIS A 97 -0.97 6.60 -11.20
CA HIS A 97 -1.08 7.98 -10.69
C HIS A 97 0.25 8.76 -10.84
N LEU A 98 0.95 8.54 -11.95
CA LEU A 98 2.11 9.33 -12.30
C LEU A 98 1.66 10.67 -12.85
N ILE A 99 2.44 11.72 -12.55
CA ILE A 99 2.21 13.06 -13.11
C ILE A 99 2.77 13.06 -14.54
N PRO A 100 1.92 13.24 -15.57
CA PRO A 100 2.32 13.04 -16.97
C PRO A 100 3.39 14.01 -17.47
N SER A 101 3.48 15.20 -16.88
CA SER A 101 4.46 16.24 -17.23
C SER A 101 5.84 16.02 -16.62
N LEU A 102 5.94 15.17 -15.61
CA LEU A 102 7.17 14.86 -14.88
C LEU A 102 7.85 13.62 -15.45
N THR A 103 9.18 13.58 -15.39
CA THR A 103 9.98 12.40 -15.70
C THR A 103 9.80 11.29 -14.66
N ALA A 104 10.33 10.10 -14.90
CA ALA A 104 10.35 9.00 -13.94
C ALA A 104 11.06 9.44 -12.64
N TYR A 105 12.24 10.06 -12.76
CA TYR A 105 12.97 10.59 -11.62
C TYR A 105 12.16 11.64 -10.84
N GLU A 106 11.56 12.61 -11.51
CA GLU A 106 10.78 13.68 -10.87
C GLU A 106 9.52 13.12 -10.17
N ASN A 107 8.85 12.12 -10.76
CA ASN A 107 7.72 11.43 -10.12
C ASN A 107 8.16 10.74 -8.83
N VAL A 108 9.30 10.07 -8.82
CA VAL A 108 9.84 9.39 -7.64
C VAL A 108 10.33 10.37 -6.59
N ALA A 109 10.95 11.48 -6.98
CA ALA A 109 11.45 12.51 -6.07
C ALA A 109 10.33 13.34 -5.39
N LEU A 110 9.10 13.30 -5.92
CA LEU A 110 8.00 14.16 -5.47
C LEU A 110 7.71 14.09 -3.95
N PRO A 111 7.66 12.89 -3.31
CA PRO A 111 7.47 12.79 -1.85
C PRO A 111 8.59 13.49 -1.05
N LEU A 112 9.84 13.44 -1.53
CA LEU A 112 10.98 14.11 -0.90
C LEU A 112 10.81 15.62 -0.95
N VAL A 113 10.37 16.16 -2.10
CA VAL A 113 10.10 17.61 -2.27
C VAL A 113 9.06 18.08 -1.25
N PHE A 114 7.96 17.33 -1.07
CA PHE A 114 6.93 17.65 -0.07
C PHE A 114 7.42 17.48 1.37
N ALA A 115 8.42 16.65 1.60
CA ALA A 115 9.07 16.51 2.90
C ALA A 115 10.08 17.62 3.20
N GLY A 116 10.39 18.50 2.21
CA GLY A 116 11.45 19.49 2.32
C GLY A 116 12.85 18.89 2.23
N ASP A 117 12.96 17.65 1.78
CA ASP A 117 14.22 16.94 1.60
C ASP A 117 14.76 17.17 0.17
N LYS A 118 16.04 17.46 0.07
CA LYS A 118 16.75 17.59 -1.21
C LYS A 118 17.48 16.31 -1.63
N GLY A 119 17.12 15.18 -1.04
CA GLY A 119 17.78 13.88 -1.21
C GLY A 119 17.72 13.32 -2.62
N HIS A 120 18.50 13.87 -3.54
CA HIS A 120 18.60 13.39 -4.93
C HIS A 120 19.01 11.90 -5.00
N SER A 121 19.86 11.41 -4.09
CA SER A 121 20.31 10.02 -4.07
C SER A 121 19.17 9.05 -3.79
N ALA A 122 18.28 9.34 -2.83
CA ALA A 122 17.19 8.42 -2.47
C ALA A 122 16.24 8.10 -3.64
N ALA A 123 16.00 9.09 -4.54
CA ALA A 123 15.18 8.84 -5.73
C ALA A 123 15.91 7.97 -6.77
N LEU A 124 17.23 8.14 -6.90
CA LEU A 124 18.06 7.29 -7.78
C LEU A 124 18.12 5.87 -7.24
N ASP A 125 18.39 5.71 -5.95
CA ASP A 125 18.43 4.40 -5.27
C ASP A 125 17.08 3.66 -5.40
N ALA A 126 15.96 4.39 -5.23
CA ALA A 126 14.63 3.81 -5.40
C ALA A 126 14.37 3.36 -6.85
N LEU A 127 14.84 4.10 -7.86
CA LEU A 127 14.71 3.71 -9.27
C LEU A 127 15.64 2.54 -9.63
N GLU A 128 16.82 2.46 -9.03
CA GLU A 128 17.72 1.32 -9.18
C GLU A 128 17.09 0.04 -8.61
N ARG A 129 16.49 0.10 -7.42
CA ARG A 129 15.79 -1.03 -6.79
C ARG A 129 14.67 -1.63 -7.65
N VAL A 130 14.08 -0.84 -8.54
CA VAL A 130 13.04 -1.30 -9.48
C VAL A 130 13.58 -1.47 -10.92
N GLU A 131 14.90 -1.50 -11.09
CA GLU A 131 15.58 -1.72 -12.38
C GLU A 131 15.25 -0.66 -13.45
N LEU A 132 15.13 0.61 -13.07
CA LEU A 132 14.79 1.72 -13.96
C LEU A 132 15.86 2.82 -14.03
N SER A 133 17.12 2.54 -13.65
CA SER A 133 18.23 3.50 -13.73
C SER A 133 18.47 4.03 -15.15
N HIS A 134 18.06 3.28 -16.18
CA HIS A 134 18.19 3.65 -17.59
C HIS A 134 17.00 4.47 -18.13
N ARG A 135 15.98 4.78 -17.30
CA ARG A 135 14.73 5.47 -17.66
C ARG A 135 14.49 6.78 -16.91
N LEU A 136 15.47 7.33 -16.24
CA LEU A 136 15.33 8.49 -15.33
C LEU A 136 14.61 9.69 -15.97
N ASP A 137 14.97 10.02 -17.21
CA ASP A 137 14.50 11.19 -17.94
C ASP A 137 13.24 10.94 -18.78
N HIS A 138 12.72 9.67 -18.80
CA HIS A 138 11.55 9.33 -19.57
C HIS A 138 10.27 9.80 -18.87
N LYS A 139 9.32 10.33 -19.62
CA LYS A 139 7.98 10.66 -19.15
C LYS A 139 7.07 9.43 -19.16
N PRO A 140 5.97 9.41 -18.39
CA PRO A 140 5.04 8.29 -18.36
C PRO A 140 4.57 7.83 -19.74
N SER A 141 4.36 8.75 -20.70
CA SER A 141 3.97 8.41 -22.07
C SER A 141 5.01 7.65 -22.88
N GLU A 142 6.26 7.63 -22.42
CA GLU A 142 7.39 6.96 -23.07
C GLU A 142 7.74 5.61 -22.39
N LEU A 143 6.97 5.25 -21.36
CA LEU A 143 7.15 4.05 -20.55
C LEU A 143 6.02 3.05 -20.82
N SER A 144 6.36 1.76 -20.86
CA SER A 144 5.38 0.67 -20.84
C SER A 144 4.59 0.66 -19.52
N GLY A 145 3.43 -0.01 -19.49
CA GLY A 145 2.63 -0.13 -18.26
C GLY A 145 3.40 -0.72 -17.08
N GLY A 146 4.23 -1.75 -17.36
CA GLY A 146 5.09 -2.34 -16.32
C GLY A 146 6.18 -1.40 -15.81
N GLU A 147 6.78 -0.58 -16.70
CA GLU A 147 7.75 0.46 -16.29
C GLU A 147 7.05 1.56 -15.48
N GLN A 148 5.85 2.00 -15.89
CA GLN A 148 5.07 2.99 -15.13
C GLN A 148 4.73 2.47 -13.72
N GLN A 149 4.35 1.18 -13.59
CA GLN A 149 4.10 0.57 -12.29
C GLN A 149 5.37 0.51 -11.44
N ARG A 150 6.51 0.18 -12.02
CA ARG A 150 7.79 0.22 -11.29
C ARG A 150 8.17 1.62 -10.85
N VAL A 151 7.90 2.67 -11.65
CA VAL A 151 8.07 4.07 -11.20
C VAL A 151 7.14 4.38 -10.02
N ALA A 152 5.87 3.92 -10.05
CA ALA A 152 4.94 4.10 -8.94
C ALA A 152 5.41 3.37 -7.66
N ILE A 153 5.99 2.16 -7.80
CA ILE A 153 6.61 1.42 -6.69
C ILE A 153 7.81 2.21 -6.16
N ALA A 154 8.75 2.64 -7.01
CA ALA A 154 9.92 3.43 -6.59
C ALA A 154 9.50 4.70 -5.83
N ARG A 155 8.45 5.40 -6.31
CA ARG A 155 7.88 6.55 -5.61
C ARG A 155 7.35 6.20 -4.22
N ALA A 156 6.75 5.02 -4.06
CA ALA A 156 6.28 4.56 -2.77
C ALA A 156 7.44 4.20 -1.81
N LEU A 157 8.57 3.75 -2.35
CA LEU A 157 9.76 3.33 -1.59
C LEU A 157 10.67 4.49 -1.15
N VAL A 158 10.61 5.64 -1.83
CA VAL A 158 11.61 6.72 -1.71
C VAL A 158 11.74 7.31 -0.30
N MET A 159 10.69 7.20 0.52
CA MET A 159 10.68 7.61 1.92
C MET A 159 11.06 6.48 2.90
N SER A 160 11.54 5.34 2.39
CA SER A 160 11.88 4.14 3.18
C SER A 160 10.76 3.73 4.15
N PRO A 161 9.54 3.47 3.65
CA PRO A 161 8.41 3.13 4.51
C PRO A 161 8.60 1.76 5.19
N LYS A 162 7.94 1.56 6.34
CA LYS A 162 7.85 0.25 7.02
C LYS A 162 6.81 -0.67 6.39
N ILE A 163 5.79 -0.08 5.74
CA ILE A 163 4.65 -0.76 5.16
C ILE A 163 4.45 -0.30 3.73
N LEU A 164 4.34 -1.23 2.79
CA LEU A 164 3.93 -0.97 1.42
C LEU A 164 2.51 -1.52 1.22
N LEU A 165 1.57 -0.63 0.94
CA LEU A 165 0.18 -0.97 0.63
C LEU A 165 -0.02 -0.94 -0.89
N ALA A 166 -0.42 -2.07 -1.48
CA ALA A 166 -0.61 -2.23 -2.91
C ALA A 166 -2.07 -2.60 -3.24
N ASP A 167 -2.82 -1.68 -3.87
CA ASP A 167 -4.20 -1.91 -4.29
C ASP A 167 -4.24 -2.32 -5.75
N GLU A 168 -4.52 -3.62 -6.00
CA GLU A 168 -4.59 -4.22 -7.33
C GLU A 168 -3.37 -3.85 -8.22
N PRO A 169 -2.12 -4.02 -7.74
CA PRO A 169 -0.92 -3.45 -8.37
C PRO A 169 -0.63 -3.98 -9.78
N THR A 170 -1.38 -4.99 -10.22
CA THR A 170 -1.22 -5.64 -11.53
C THR A 170 -2.47 -5.54 -12.40
N GLY A 171 -3.53 -4.88 -11.93
CA GLY A 171 -4.83 -4.87 -12.60
C GLY A 171 -4.87 -4.20 -13.97
N ALA A 172 -3.85 -3.39 -14.32
CA ALA A 172 -3.70 -2.75 -15.63
C ALA A 172 -2.62 -3.42 -16.52
N LEU A 173 -2.08 -4.58 -16.09
CA LEU A 173 -0.94 -5.22 -16.73
C LEU A 173 -1.33 -6.59 -17.32
N ASP A 174 -0.57 -7.05 -18.32
CA ASP A 174 -0.64 -8.41 -18.77
C ASP A 174 -0.09 -9.39 -17.70
N LYS A 175 -0.39 -10.68 -17.89
CA LYS A 175 -0.07 -11.71 -16.88
C LYS A 175 1.42 -11.79 -16.56
N GLU A 176 2.28 -11.83 -17.58
CA GLU A 176 3.72 -11.99 -17.40
C GLU A 176 4.33 -10.77 -16.68
N THR A 177 3.93 -9.57 -17.10
CA THR A 177 4.33 -8.32 -16.45
C THR A 177 3.81 -8.27 -15.00
N GLY A 178 2.57 -8.70 -14.77
CA GLY A 178 1.99 -8.80 -13.43
C GLY A 178 2.79 -9.70 -12.50
N GLU A 179 3.16 -10.92 -12.96
CA GLU A 179 4.00 -11.84 -12.18
C GLU A 179 5.36 -11.25 -11.81
N ARG A 180 5.98 -10.48 -12.73
CA ARG A 180 7.24 -9.75 -12.45
C ARG A 180 7.05 -8.68 -11.38
N ILE A 181 5.93 -7.94 -11.41
CA ILE A 181 5.62 -6.94 -10.37
C ILE A 181 5.44 -7.61 -9.01
N ILE A 182 4.72 -8.74 -8.93
CA ILE A 182 4.56 -9.45 -7.65
C ILE A 182 5.89 -10.01 -7.15
N SER A 183 6.74 -10.53 -8.05
CA SER A 183 8.09 -10.97 -7.70
C SER A 183 8.94 -9.83 -7.14
N LEU A 184 8.85 -8.64 -7.74
CA LEU A 184 9.47 -7.43 -7.20
C LEU A 184 8.94 -7.10 -5.81
N LEU A 185 7.61 -7.07 -5.61
CA LEU A 185 7.01 -6.81 -4.30
C LEU A 185 7.47 -7.83 -3.24
N ASN A 186 7.55 -9.11 -3.63
CA ASN A 186 8.04 -10.16 -2.73
C ASN A 186 9.51 -9.97 -2.33
N SER A 187 10.36 -9.46 -3.23
CA SER A 187 11.76 -9.18 -2.91
C SER A 187 11.95 -8.00 -1.93
N LEU A 188 10.92 -7.17 -1.75
CA LEU A 188 10.96 -6.03 -0.83
C LEU A 188 10.64 -6.42 0.62
N LYS A 189 10.09 -7.61 0.88
CA LYS A 189 9.64 -8.03 2.21
C LYS A 189 10.76 -8.14 3.25
N ASP A 190 12.01 -8.33 2.82
CA ASP A 190 13.15 -8.36 3.72
C ASP A 190 13.42 -6.98 4.36
N ASP A 191 12.98 -5.90 3.71
CA ASP A 191 13.15 -4.52 4.15
C ASP A 191 11.89 -3.91 4.76
N MET A 192 10.70 -4.42 4.38
CA MET A 192 9.41 -3.85 4.80
C MET A 192 8.28 -4.87 4.74
N THR A 193 7.19 -4.59 5.42
CA THR A 193 5.96 -5.40 5.31
C THR A 193 5.16 -4.99 4.08
N VAL A 194 4.68 -5.96 3.31
CA VAL A 194 3.88 -5.73 2.10
C VAL A 194 2.45 -6.22 2.33
N VAL A 195 1.47 -5.35 2.11
CA VAL A 195 0.04 -5.71 2.14
C VAL A 195 -0.56 -5.42 0.78
N MET A 196 -0.97 -6.46 0.09
CA MET A 196 -1.55 -6.38 -1.26
C MET A 196 -3.04 -6.70 -1.23
N ILE A 197 -3.85 -5.88 -1.90
CA ILE A 197 -5.20 -6.25 -2.28
C ILE A 197 -5.17 -6.80 -3.69
N THR A 198 -5.76 -7.96 -3.89
CA THR A 198 -5.96 -8.51 -5.23
C THR A 198 -7.19 -9.43 -5.26
N HIS A 199 -7.82 -9.54 -6.44
CA HIS A 199 -8.84 -10.54 -6.74
C HIS A 199 -8.28 -11.74 -7.51
N ASN A 200 -7.00 -11.70 -7.90
CA ASN A 200 -6.33 -12.77 -8.64
C ASN A 200 -5.72 -13.78 -7.68
N HIS A 201 -6.29 -14.99 -7.67
CA HIS A 201 -5.86 -16.08 -6.79
C HIS A 201 -4.43 -16.57 -7.07
N ASP A 202 -4.00 -16.59 -8.34
CA ASP A 202 -2.67 -17.06 -8.70
C ASP A 202 -1.59 -16.10 -8.17
N LEU A 203 -1.83 -14.79 -8.30
CA LEU A 203 -0.93 -13.78 -7.77
C LEU A 203 -0.94 -13.73 -6.24
N ALA A 204 -2.10 -13.92 -5.62
CA ALA A 204 -2.19 -13.96 -4.15
C ALA A 204 -1.39 -15.10 -3.54
N ARG A 205 -1.26 -16.24 -4.23
CA ARG A 205 -0.46 -17.40 -3.78
C ARG A 205 1.06 -17.13 -3.76
N MET A 206 1.50 -16.02 -4.36
CA MET A 206 2.90 -15.60 -4.31
C MET A 206 3.24 -14.84 -3.02
N SER A 207 2.25 -14.50 -2.19
CA SER A 207 2.44 -13.95 -0.85
C SER A 207 2.62 -15.04 0.20
N ASP A 208 3.14 -14.67 1.37
CA ASP A 208 3.37 -15.60 2.48
C ASP A 208 2.04 -16.08 3.10
N ARG A 209 1.01 -15.20 3.10
CA ARG A 209 -0.31 -15.49 3.67
C ARG A 209 -1.43 -14.78 2.92
N ILE A 210 -2.60 -15.42 2.87
CA ILE A 210 -3.82 -14.86 2.29
C ILE A 210 -4.85 -14.65 3.39
N ILE A 211 -5.37 -13.43 3.49
CA ILE A 211 -6.49 -13.07 4.35
C ILE A 211 -7.74 -12.92 3.47
N ASN A 212 -8.76 -13.69 3.75
CA ASN A 212 -10.03 -13.63 3.01
C ASN A 212 -11.01 -12.69 3.73
N LEU A 213 -11.38 -11.60 3.06
CA LEU A 213 -12.37 -10.65 3.55
C LEU A 213 -13.70 -10.87 2.83
N GLN A 214 -14.74 -11.18 3.58
CA GLN A 214 -16.09 -11.34 3.04
C GLN A 214 -17.10 -10.61 3.91
N ASP A 215 -17.94 -9.77 3.28
CA ASP A 215 -19.01 -9.01 3.95
C ASP A 215 -18.50 -8.30 5.22
N GLY A 216 -17.36 -7.63 5.10
CA GLY A 216 -16.75 -6.84 6.17
C GLY A 216 -16.16 -7.65 7.34
N LYS A 217 -15.95 -8.97 7.18
CA LYS A 217 -15.35 -9.88 8.17
C LYS A 217 -14.23 -10.70 7.57
N ILE A 218 -13.22 -11.02 8.38
CA ILE A 218 -12.21 -12.01 7.99
C ILE A 218 -12.86 -13.40 8.12
N LYS A 219 -12.68 -14.23 7.08
CA LYS A 219 -13.02 -15.65 7.10
C LYS A 219 -11.75 -16.47 7.31
N GLU A 220 -11.85 -17.42 8.20
CA GLU A 220 -10.87 -18.48 8.39
C GLU A 220 -10.83 -19.44 7.18
#